data_d93dd8010f4edda526222eb8c4169145
#
_entry.id   d93dd8010f4edda526222eb8c4169145
#
_cell.length_a   1.000
_cell.length_b   1.000
_cell.length_c   1.000
_cell.angle_alpha   90.00
_cell.angle_beta   90.00
_cell.angle_gamma   90.00
#
_symmetry.space_group_name_H-M   'P 1'
#
loop_
_entity.id
_entity.type
_entity.pdbx_description
1 polymer ?
#
loop_
_entity_poly.entity_id
_entity_poly.type
_entity_poly.pdbx_seq_one_letter_code
_entity_poly.pdbx_strand_id
1 'polypeptide(L)'
;MIETIHGEFELIKDYKEGFVLDDFNKRYLDIFNVYQYVVGDYSAGLLRLKGFTKDNYKTIPDYIVESCAPGCAYFVLKNPKFNPYLDRRE
;
A
#
# COMPACT_ATOMS: atom_id res chain seq x y z
N MET A 1 -12.13 -7.91 -4.26
CA MET A 1 -10.91 -8.36 -3.57
C MET A 1 -9.87 -8.77 -4.58
N ILE A 2 -8.63 -8.48 -4.30
CA ILE A 2 -7.52 -8.86 -5.15
C ILE A 2 -6.74 -9.96 -4.44
N GLU A 3 -6.49 -11.07 -5.14
CA GLU A 3 -5.67 -12.14 -4.59
C GLU A 3 -4.22 -11.92 -4.98
N THR A 4 -3.35 -11.95 -3.97
CA THR A 4 -1.91 -11.83 -4.17
C THR A 4 -1.23 -13.02 -3.52
N ILE A 5 0.07 -13.20 -3.79
CA ILE A 5 0.82 -14.26 -3.11
C ILE A 5 0.94 -13.99 -1.60
N HIS A 6 0.62 -12.78 -1.17
CA HIS A 6 0.65 -12.39 0.25
C HIS A 6 -0.73 -12.39 0.89
N GLY A 7 -1.76 -12.87 0.20
CA GLY A 7 -3.12 -12.90 0.70
C GLY A 7 -4.05 -12.01 -0.11
N GLU A 8 -5.27 -11.86 0.39
CA GLU A 8 -6.27 -11.05 -0.28
C GLU A 8 -6.24 -9.62 0.25
N PHE A 9 -6.41 -8.66 -0.66
CA PHE A 9 -6.48 -7.25 -0.34
C PHE A 9 -7.67 -6.61 -1.01
N GLU A 10 -8.19 -5.55 -0.41
CA GLU A 10 -9.27 -4.77 -1.02
C GLU A 10 -8.68 -3.54 -1.70
N LEU A 11 -8.91 -3.41 -3.00
CA LEU A 11 -8.46 -2.23 -3.74
C LEU A 11 -9.44 -1.09 -3.51
N ILE A 12 -9.02 -0.08 -2.74
CA ILE A 12 -9.86 1.06 -2.41
C ILE A 12 -9.77 2.11 -3.50
N LYS A 13 -8.58 2.33 -4.02
CA LYS A 13 -8.37 3.31 -5.08
C LYS A 13 -7.24 2.86 -6.00
N ASP A 14 -7.44 3.07 -7.29
CA ASP A 14 -6.45 2.70 -8.31
C ASP A 14 -6.38 3.83 -9.33
N TYR A 15 -5.45 4.74 -9.14
CA TYR A 15 -5.31 5.92 -9.99
C TYR A 15 -4.35 5.62 -11.13
N LYS A 16 -4.82 5.84 -12.36
CA LYS A 16 -4.04 5.59 -13.58
C LYS A 16 -3.52 4.17 -13.69
N GLU A 17 -4.35 3.22 -13.23
CA GLU A 17 -4.00 1.81 -13.26
C GLU A 17 -2.67 1.54 -12.56
N GLY A 18 -2.50 2.17 -11.40
CA GLY A 18 -1.25 2.05 -10.64
C GLY A 18 -1.01 0.68 -10.04
N PHE A 19 -2.07 -0.11 -9.84
CA PHE A 19 -1.88 -1.42 -9.25
C PHE A 19 -1.44 -2.43 -10.30
N VAL A 20 -0.23 -2.95 -10.15
CA VAL A 20 0.30 -4.01 -11.00
C VAL A 20 0.65 -5.17 -10.08
N LEU A 21 -0.04 -6.29 -10.27
CA LEU A 21 0.08 -7.43 -9.35
C LEU A 21 1.51 -7.94 -9.22
N ASP A 22 2.21 -8.09 -10.34
CA ASP A 22 3.59 -8.59 -10.31
C ASP A 22 4.51 -7.67 -9.49
N ASP A 23 4.38 -6.38 -9.70
CA ASP A 23 5.20 -5.40 -8.96
C ASP A 23 4.87 -5.43 -7.48
N PHE A 24 3.58 -5.52 -7.15
CA PHE A 24 3.15 -5.59 -5.76
C PHE A 24 3.71 -6.84 -5.09
N ASN A 25 3.62 -7.98 -5.75
CA ASN A 25 4.10 -9.24 -5.19
C ASN A 25 5.61 -9.20 -4.92
N LYS A 26 6.36 -8.49 -5.77
CA LYS A 26 7.81 -8.39 -5.62
C LYS A 26 8.22 -7.42 -4.52
N ARG A 27 7.40 -6.40 -4.25
CA ARG A 27 7.79 -5.33 -3.33
C ARG A 27 7.21 -5.48 -1.94
N TYR A 28 6.11 -6.22 -1.81
CA TYR A 28 5.46 -6.37 -0.51
C TYR A 28 6.34 -7.17 0.45
N LEU A 29 6.45 -6.67 1.67
CA LEU A 29 7.20 -7.32 2.73
C LEU A 29 6.27 -7.61 3.91
N ASP A 30 6.62 -8.62 4.70
CA ASP A 30 5.80 -9.01 5.84
C ASP A 30 5.64 -7.89 6.86
N ILE A 31 6.57 -6.93 6.90
CA ILE A 31 6.44 -5.80 7.83
C ILE A 31 5.18 -4.99 7.57
N PHE A 32 4.64 -5.05 6.34
CA PHE A 32 3.40 -4.33 6.03
C PHE A 32 2.16 -4.99 6.61
N ASN A 33 2.27 -6.22 7.09
CA ASN A 33 1.12 -6.93 7.67
C ASN A 33 0.60 -6.27 8.95
N VAL A 34 1.40 -5.41 9.60
CA VAL A 34 0.95 -4.69 10.79
C VAL A 34 0.07 -3.49 10.45
N TYR A 35 0.01 -3.11 9.19
CA TYR A 35 -0.74 -1.94 8.75
C TYR A 35 -2.06 -2.33 8.14
N GLN A 36 -3.08 -1.54 8.44
CA GLN A 36 -4.41 -1.78 7.88
C GLN A 36 -4.51 -1.35 6.42
N TYR A 37 -3.72 -0.36 6.03
CA TYR A 37 -3.73 0.17 4.67
C TYR A 37 -2.32 0.17 4.11
N VAL A 38 -2.22 -0.10 2.81
CA VAL A 38 -0.95 -0.03 2.09
C VAL A 38 -1.16 0.83 0.86
N VAL A 39 -0.33 1.85 0.73
CA VAL A 39 -0.35 2.74 -0.42
C VAL A 39 0.86 2.44 -1.28
N GLY A 40 0.64 2.30 -2.59
CA GLY A 40 1.72 2.14 -3.54
C GLY A 40 1.74 3.29 -4.53
N ASP A 41 2.92 3.78 -4.85
CA ASP A 41 3.10 4.78 -5.88
C ASP A 41 4.36 4.49 -6.68
N TYR A 42 4.40 5.01 -7.89
CA TYR A 42 5.56 4.82 -8.74
C TYR A 42 6.42 6.07 -8.74
N SER A 43 7.71 5.87 -8.49
CA SER A 43 8.69 6.95 -8.51
C SER A 43 9.88 6.46 -9.32
N ALA A 44 10.23 7.21 -10.37
CA ALA A 44 11.33 6.84 -11.27
C ALA A 44 11.19 5.41 -11.82
N GLY A 45 9.95 4.99 -12.08
CA GLY A 45 9.67 3.67 -12.63
C GLY A 45 9.69 2.54 -11.61
N LEU A 46 9.86 2.84 -10.32
CA LEU A 46 9.90 1.84 -9.28
C LEU A 46 8.69 1.99 -8.36
N LEU A 47 8.09 0.86 -8.01
CA LEU A 47 6.99 0.84 -7.06
C LEU A 47 7.52 1.01 -5.65
N ARG A 48 6.93 1.96 -4.92
CA ARG A 48 7.20 2.16 -3.49
C ARG A 48 5.93 1.86 -2.71
N LEU A 49 6.06 1.19 -1.58
CA LEU A 49 4.94 0.87 -0.71
C LEU A 49 5.12 1.57 0.63
N LYS A 50 4.02 2.04 1.20
CA LYS A 50 4.01 2.63 2.53
C LYS A 50 2.78 2.15 3.28
N GLY A 51 2.97 1.75 4.54
CA GLY A 51 1.89 1.30 5.39
C GLY A 51 1.24 2.45 6.14
N PHE A 52 -0.08 2.38 6.30
CA PHE A 52 -0.85 3.36 7.07
C PHE A 52 -1.75 2.62 8.04
N THR A 53 -1.90 3.18 9.24
CA THR A 53 -2.82 2.65 10.24
C THR A 53 -4.17 3.34 10.11
N LYS A 54 -5.14 2.84 10.87
CA LYS A 54 -6.44 3.48 10.96
C LYS A 54 -6.31 4.94 11.42
N ASP A 55 -5.35 5.21 12.30
CA ASP A 55 -5.20 6.55 12.88
C ASP A 55 -4.62 7.55 11.90
N ASN A 56 -3.74 7.12 11.01
CA ASN A 56 -3.13 8.04 10.05
C ASN A 56 -3.66 7.86 8.63
N TYR A 57 -4.74 7.09 8.47
CA TYR A 57 -5.37 6.90 7.17
C TYR A 57 -5.72 8.22 6.49
N LYS A 58 -6.11 9.22 7.27
CA LYS A 58 -6.52 10.53 6.73
C LYS A 58 -5.36 11.28 6.09
N THR A 59 -4.14 10.90 6.37
CA THR A 59 -2.96 11.57 5.81
C THR A 59 -2.55 11.03 4.44
N ILE A 60 -3.23 9.99 3.95
CA ILE A 60 -2.88 9.40 2.65
C ILE A 60 -2.91 10.43 1.53
N PRO A 61 -3.95 11.28 1.40
CA PRO A 61 -3.94 12.30 0.33
C PRO A 61 -2.74 13.22 0.40
N ASP A 62 -2.35 13.65 1.59
CA ASP A 62 -1.18 14.49 1.76
C ASP A 62 0.10 13.77 1.38
N TYR A 63 0.20 12.49 1.76
CA TYR A 63 1.34 11.68 1.37
C TYR A 63 1.48 11.60 -0.14
N ILE A 64 0.37 11.37 -0.84
CA ILE A 64 0.39 11.28 -2.30
C ILE A 64 0.86 12.59 -2.92
N VAL A 65 0.33 13.72 -2.43
CA VAL A 65 0.71 15.03 -2.93
C VAL A 65 2.20 15.29 -2.72
N GLU A 66 2.74 14.90 -1.59
CA GLU A 66 4.13 15.18 -1.25
C GLU A 66 5.12 14.22 -1.87
N SER A 67 4.73 12.96 -2.04
CA SER A 67 5.66 11.89 -2.43
C SER A 67 5.56 11.50 -3.89
N CYS A 68 4.41 11.71 -4.51
CA CYS A 68 4.13 11.31 -5.86
C CYS A 68 4.22 12.54 -6.77
N ALA A 69 4.97 12.42 -7.85
CA ALA A 69 5.03 13.51 -8.82
C ALA A 69 3.62 13.77 -9.39
N PRO A 70 3.32 15.00 -9.81
CA PRO A 70 2.01 15.27 -10.40
C PRO A 70 1.68 14.29 -11.52
N GLY A 71 0.52 13.63 -11.39
CA GLY A 71 0.07 12.69 -12.39
C GLY A 71 0.66 11.29 -12.28
N CYS A 72 1.44 10.97 -11.25
CA CYS A 72 1.97 9.63 -11.12
C CYS A 72 0.86 8.64 -10.77
N ALA A 73 1.04 7.38 -11.18
CA ALA A 73 0.10 6.31 -10.84
C ALA A 73 0.26 5.90 -9.38
N TYR A 74 -0.85 5.61 -8.71
CA TYR A 74 -0.81 5.12 -7.34
C TYR A 74 -2.05 4.29 -7.05
N PHE A 75 -1.99 3.55 -5.93
CA PHE A 75 -3.15 2.76 -5.48
C PHE A 75 -3.19 2.72 -3.96
N VAL A 76 -4.37 2.42 -3.43
CA VAL A 76 -4.58 2.26 -1.99
C VAL A 76 -5.25 0.91 -1.77
N LEU A 77 -4.65 0.09 -0.94
CA LEU A 77 -5.18 -1.22 -0.57
C LEU A 77 -5.53 -1.25 0.91
N LYS A 78 -6.59 -2.00 1.23
CA LYS A 78 -6.92 -2.31 2.61
C LYS A 78 -6.59 -3.78 2.86
N ASN A 79 -5.87 -4.04 3.94
CA ASN A 79 -5.52 -5.40 4.33
C ASN A 79 -6.53 -5.88 5.37
N PRO A 80 -7.49 -6.74 4.99
CA PRO A 80 -8.51 -7.20 5.94
C PRO A 80 -7.95 -8.11 7.02
N LYS A 81 -6.75 -8.63 6.84
CA LYS A 81 -6.11 -9.55 7.78
C LYS A 81 -4.91 -8.91 8.49
N PHE A 82 -4.88 -7.58 8.55
CA PHE A 82 -3.77 -6.91 9.22
C PHE A 82 -3.70 -7.34 10.68
N ASN A 83 -2.46 -7.37 11.20
CA ASN A 83 -2.24 -7.74 12.58
C ASN A 83 -1.26 -6.74 13.20
N PRO A 84 -1.75 -5.77 14.00
CA PRO A 84 -0.91 -4.73 14.55
C PRO A 84 0.12 -5.24 15.55
N TYR A 85 -0.04 -6.47 16.01
CA TYR A 85 0.88 -7.03 17.01
C TYR A 85 2.10 -7.69 16.38
N LEU A 86 2.13 -7.86 15.07
CA LEU A 86 3.28 -8.49 14.40
C LEU A 86 4.55 -7.67 14.52
N ASP A 87 4.41 -6.36 14.71
CA ASP A 87 5.57 -5.46 14.79
C ASP A 87 6.19 -5.41 16.18
N ARG A 88 5.65 -6.11 17.14
CA ARG A 88 6.19 -6.09 18.49
C ARG A 88 7.46 -6.91 18.56
N ARG A 89 8.50 -6.30 19.08
CA ARG A 89 9.80 -6.94 19.30
C ARG A 89 9.97 -7.18 20.79
N GLU A 90 9.69 -8.36 21.21
CA GLU A 90 9.81 -8.69 22.62
C GLU A 90 11.13 -9.37 22.93
#